data_0df92e7cdfa1c7ba9d3827069d202ca2
#
_entry.id   0df92e7cdfa1c7ba9d3827069d202ca2
#
_cell.length_a   1.000
_cell.length_b   1.000
_cell.length_c   1.000
_cell.angle_alpha   90.00
_cell.angle_beta   90.00
_cell.angle_gamma   90.00
#
_symmetry.space_group_name_H-M   'P 1'
#
loop_
_entity.id
_entity.type
_entity.pdbx_description
1 polymer ?
#
loop_
_entity_poly.entity_id
_entity_poly.type
_entity_poly.pdbx_seq_one_letter_code
_entity_poly.pdbx_strand_id
1 'polypeptide(L)'
;MESWSFPPSYNSGYMPDTDSRYWFPVRETMNPGEREAVIIERLRVVMAYAYDKAPFYRKKWDDAGVHPHQVKSLEDFERVPVTTKAELRASQAENEPFGDYLCVPETEIHHIHGTSGTTGRPTVFAIGRDDWPVIADNQARVMWGMGLRPGDIVFIGSVFSLYMGSWG
;
A
#
# COMPACT_ATOMS: atom_id res chain seq x y z
N MET A 1 -2.62 13.28 -18.92
CA MET A 1 -2.52 12.44 -17.72
C MET A 1 -1.07 12.46 -17.28
N GLU A 2 -0.79 12.83 -16.02
CA GLU A 2 0.56 12.66 -15.48
C GLU A 2 0.92 11.18 -15.50
N SER A 3 2.12 10.86 -15.97
CA SER A 3 2.63 9.48 -15.96
C SER A 3 2.76 9.03 -14.51
N TRP A 4 2.04 7.97 -14.11
CA TRP A 4 2.19 7.40 -12.79
C TRP A 4 3.50 6.62 -12.73
N SER A 5 4.30 6.87 -11.69
CA SER A 5 5.55 6.16 -11.41
C SER A 5 5.44 5.34 -10.12
N PHE A 6 6.26 4.32 -9.99
CA PHE A 6 6.39 3.55 -8.75
C PHE A 6 7.88 3.49 -8.36
N PRO A 7 8.26 3.81 -7.12
CA PRO A 7 7.36 4.35 -6.08
C PRO A 7 6.70 5.64 -6.53
N PRO A 8 5.45 5.90 -6.09
CA PRO A 8 4.72 7.09 -6.49
C PRO A 8 5.37 8.35 -5.93
N SER A 9 5.49 9.39 -6.74
CA SER A 9 5.89 10.70 -6.24
C SER A 9 4.76 11.30 -5.42
N TYR A 10 5.10 11.88 -4.27
CA TYR A 10 4.18 12.56 -3.38
C TYR A 10 4.42 14.06 -3.41
N ASN A 11 3.34 14.83 -3.57
CA ASN A 11 3.39 16.28 -3.44
C ASN A 11 2.82 16.70 -2.07
N SER A 12 3.71 16.92 -1.12
CA SER A 12 3.34 17.36 0.25
C SER A 12 2.63 18.73 0.30
N GLY A 13 2.71 19.50 -0.76
CA GLY A 13 2.03 20.79 -0.89
C GLY A 13 0.64 20.71 -1.52
N TYR A 14 0.18 19.50 -1.89
CA TYR A 14 -1.15 19.35 -2.43
C TYR A 14 -2.22 19.62 -1.36
N MET A 15 -3.14 20.52 -1.69
CA MET A 15 -4.34 20.81 -0.92
C MET A 15 -5.46 21.15 -1.91
N PRO A 16 -6.61 20.48 -1.86
CA PRO A 16 -7.76 20.92 -2.65
C PRO A 16 -8.34 22.21 -2.10
N ASP A 17 -9.20 22.84 -2.88
CA ASP A 17 -10.03 23.94 -2.37
C ASP A 17 -10.81 23.45 -1.14
N THR A 18 -10.87 24.28 -0.08
CA THR A 18 -11.54 23.91 1.20
C THR A 18 -13.02 23.58 1.04
N ASP A 19 -13.66 24.14 0.01
CA ASP A 19 -15.05 23.88 -0.34
C ASP A 19 -15.22 22.61 -1.20
N SER A 20 -14.12 21.99 -1.65
CA SER A 20 -14.18 20.78 -2.44
C SER A 20 -14.77 19.62 -1.64
N ARG A 21 -15.71 18.90 -2.26
CA ARG A 21 -16.25 17.67 -1.71
C ARG A 21 -15.21 16.54 -1.67
N TYR A 22 -14.24 16.55 -2.59
CA TYR A 22 -13.29 15.48 -2.83
C TYR A 22 -11.87 15.95 -2.55
N TRP A 23 -11.05 15.05 -2.00
CA TRP A 23 -9.61 15.28 -1.84
C TRP A 23 -8.93 15.36 -3.22
N PHE A 24 -9.19 14.40 -4.09
CA PHE A 24 -8.73 14.39 -5.48
C PHE A 24 -9.91 14.33 -6.45
N PRO A 25 -10.55 15.45 -6.79
CA PRO A 25 -11.75 15.46 -7.62
C PRO A 25 -11.64 14.61 -8.89
N VAL A 26 -10.56 14.79 -9.65
CA VAL A 26 -10.34 14.05 -10.91
C VAL A 26 -10.29 12.54 -10.70
N ARG A 27 -9.62 12.06 -9.65
CA ARG A 27 -9.49 10.62 -9.37
C ARG A 27 -10.76 10.04 -8.75
N GLU A 28 -11.44 10.82 -7.91
CA GLU A 28 -12.59 10.34 -7.15
C GLU A 28 -13.89 10.36 -7.95
N THR A 29 -13.92 11.13 -9.05
CA THR A 29 -15.08 11.21 -9.97
C THR A 29 -14.85 10.52 -11.32
N MET A 30 -13.77 9.76 -11.47
CA MET A 30 -13.54 8.96 -12.69
C MET A 30 -14.73 8.05 -12.99
N ASN A 31 -15.08 7.94 -14.25
CA ASN A 31 -16.03 6.92 -14.68
C ASN A 31 -15.43 5.50 -14.49
N PRO A 32 -16.26 4.45 -14.39
CA PRO A 32 -15.78 3.10 -14.12
C PRO A 32 -14.71 2.60 -15.09
N GLY A 33 -14.85 2.85 -16.38
CA GLY A 33 -13.91 2.38 -17.41
C GLY A 33 -12.54 3.07 -17.30
N GLU A 34 -12.51 4.39 -17.08
CA GLU A 34 -11.27 5.12 -16.84
C GLU A 34 -10.58 4.65 -15.57
N ARG A 35 -11.37 4.42 -14.51
CA ARG A 35 -10.86 3.93 -13.22
C ARG A 35 -10.23 2.54 -13.38
N GLU A 36 -10.88 1.64 -14.09
CA GLU A 36 -10.37 0.30 -14.37
C GLU A 36 -9.03 0.37 -15.11
N ALA A 37 -8.93 1.18 -16.16
CA ALA A 37 -7.70 1.36 -16.92
C ALA A 37 -6.53 1.84 -16.01
N VAL A 38 -6.80 2.82 -15.14
CA VAL A 38 -5.80 3.31 -14.16
C VAL A 38 -5.42 2.23 -13.15
N ILE A 39 -6.37 1.43 -12.68
CA ILE A 39 -6.09 0.32 -11.74
C ILE A 39 -5.18 -0.72 -12.39
N ILE A 40 -5.50 -1.15 -13.63
CA ILE A 40 -4.70 -2.14 -14.36
C ILE A 40 -3.27 -1.64 -14.61
N GLU A 41 -3.13 -0.40 -15.04
CA GLU A 41 -1.80 0.22 -15.23
C GLU A 41 -0.97 0.14 -13.95
N ARG A 42 -1.54 0.54 -12.83
CA ARG A 42 -0.86 0.54 -11.52
C ARG A 42 -0.55 -0.87 -11.03
N LEU A 43 -1.50 -1.79 -11.13
CA LEU A 43 -1.30 -3.20 -10.78
C LEU A 43 -0.10 -3.79 -11.52
N ARG A 44 0.00 -3.57 -12.82
CA ARG A 44 1.11 -4.08 -13.63
C ARG A 44 2.46 -3.54 -13.15
N VAL A 45 2.53 -2.26 -12.85
CA VAL A 45 3.79 -1.64 -12.38
C VAL A 45 4.16 -2.16 -10.99
N VAL A 46 3.20 -2.21 -10.04
CA VAL A 46 3.45 -2.72 -8.68
C VAL A 46 3.82 -4.21 -8.70
N MET A 47 3.13 -5.02 -9.49
CA MET A 47 3.44 -6.44 -9.62
C MET A 47 4.83 -6.65 -10.23
N ALA A 48 5.19 -5.91 -11.29
CA ALA A 48 6.52 -6.00 -11.88
C ALA A 48 7.61 -5.65 -10.86
N TYR A 49 7.39 -4.58 -10.09
CA TYR A 49 8.31 -4.16 -9.02
C TYR A 49 8.43 -5.23 -7.92
N ALA A 50 7.32 -5.76 -7.42
CA ALA A 50 7.33 -6.79 -6.38
C ALA A 50 7.98 -8.10 -6.88
N TYR A 51 7.73 -8.49 -8.12
CA TYR A 51 8.34 -9.66 -8.75
C TYR A 51 9.87 -9.49 -8.88
N ASP A 52 10.34 -8.31 -9.28
CA ASP A 52 11.77 -8.00 -9.42
C ASP A 52 12.49 -7.96 -8.06
N LYS A 53 11.88 -7.34 -7.06
CA LYS A 53 12.55 -6.99 -5.81
C LYS A 53 12.33 -7.98 -4.67
N ALA A 54 11.18 -8.65 -4.59
CA ALA A 54 10.82 -9.51 -3.48
C ALA A 54 10.85 -11.00 -3.87
N PRO A 55 11.83 -11.79 -3.38
CA PRO A 55 11.91 -13.23 -3.64
C PRO A 55 10.62 -13.99 -3.29
N PHE A 56 9.93 -13.58 -2.23
CA PHE A 56 8.65 -14.14 -1.81
C PHE A 56 7.59 -14.08 -2.92
N TYR A 57 7.38 -12.91 -3.53
CA TYR A 57 6.38 -12.75 -4.59
C TYR A 57 6.79 -13.43 -5.88
N ARG A 58 8.08 -13.35 -6.24
CA ARG A 58 8.60 -14.04 -7.41
C ARG A 58 8.33 -15.53 -7.33
N LYS A 59 8.78 -16.18 -6.24
CA LYS A 59 8.57 -17.62 -6.04
C LYS A 59 7.09 -17.98 -6.07
N LYS A 60 6.26 -17.25 -5.35
CA LYS A 60 4.82 -17.52 -5.25
C LYS A 60 4.12 -17.46 -6.60
N TRP A 61 4.45 -16.47 -7.42
CA TRP A 61 3.82 -16.30 -8.73
C TRP A 61 4.37 -17.26 -9.76
N ASP A 62 5.66 -17.58 -9.73
CA ASP A 62 6.26 -18.62 -10.58
C ASP A 62 5.65 -19.99 -10.30
N ASP A 63 5.51 -20.37 -9.01
CA ASP A 63 4.88 -21.62 -8.58
C ASP A 63 3.41 -21.72 -9.07
N ALA A 64 2.73 -20.60 -9.21
CA ALA A 64 1.36 -20.53 -9.72
C ALA A 64 1.28 -20.38 -11.25
N GLY A 65 2.41 -20.26 -11.95
CA GLY A 65 2.43 -20.01 -13.39
C GLY A 65 1.91 -18.64 -13.81
N VAL A 66 1.96 -17.65 -12.90
CA VAL A 66 1.51 -16.29 -13.13
C VAL A 66 2.70 -15.35 -13.24
N HIS A 67 2.77 -14.57 -14.32
CA HIS A 67 3.80 -13.56 -14.48
C HIS A 67 3.17 -12.18 -14.64
N PRO A 68 3.75 -11.10 -14.04
CA PRO A 68 3.18 -9.75 -14.07
C PRO A 68 2.79 -9.23 -15.46
N HIS A 69 3.57 -9.54 -16.49
CA HIS A 69 3.28 -9.11 -17.86
C HIS A 69 2.01 -9.73 -18.46
N GLN A 70 1.51 -10.83 -17.90
CA GLN A 70 0.30 -11.52 -18.35
C GLN A 70 -0.97 -10.86 -17.81
N VAL A 71 -0.89 -10.07 -16.73
CA VAL A 71 -2.03 -9.38 -16.14
C VAL A 71 -2.34 -8.13 -16.97
N LYS A 72 -3.41 -8.19 -17.77
CA LYS A 72 -3.86 -7.14 -18.67
C LYS A 72 -5.27 -6.64 -18.39
N SER A 73 -5.98 -7.35 -17.52
CA SER A 73 -7.36 -7.05 -17.11
C SER A 73 -7.56 -7.39 -15.64
N LEU A 74 -8.67 -6.96 -15.04
CA LEU A 74 -9.04 -7.38 -13.68
C LEU A 74 -9.32 -8.88 -13.62
N GLU A 75 -9.86 -9.48 -14.70
CA GLU A 75 -10.06 -10.93 -14.79
C GLU A 75 -8.73 -11.69 -14.75
N ASP A 76 -7.69 -11.19 -15.42
CA ASP A 76 -6.36 -11.79 -15.33
C ASP A 76 -5.81 -11.68 -13.89
N PHE A 77 -6.08 -10.58 -13.21
CA PHE A 77 -5.65 -10.36 -11.83
C PHE A 77 -6.31 -11.34 -10.84
N GLU A 78 -7.52 -11.82 -11.10
CA GLU A 78 -8.17 -12.85 -10.28
C GLU A 78 -7.40 -14.17 -10.22
N ARG A 79 -6.51 -14.43 -11.17
CA ARG A 79 -5.64 -15.62 -11.20
C ARG A 79 -4.41 -15.46 -10.31
N VAL A 80 -4.10 -14.25 -9.86
CA VAL A 80 -2.95 -14.00 -8.99
C VAL A 80 -3.23 -14.62 -7.61
N PRO A 81 -2.36 -15.50 -7.10
CA PRO A 81 -2.61 -16.19 -5.85
C PRO A 81 -2.62 -15.21 -4.67
N VAL A 82 -3.66 -15.32 -3.85
CA VAL A 82 -3.82 -14.51 -2.64
C VAL A 82 -2.68 -14.81 -1.67
N THR A 83 -2.09 -13.76 -1.10
CA THR A 83 -1.09 -13.88 -0.03
C THR A 83 -1.79 -13.93 1.32
N THR A 84 -1.54 -14.99 2.07
CA THR A 84 -2.12 -15.20 3.39
C THR A 84 -1.19 -14.74 4.51
N LYS A 85 -1.76 -14.42 5.66
CA LYS A 85 -1.00 -14.10 6.86
C LYS A 85 -0.10 -15.26 7.31
N ALA A 86 -0.52 -16.50 7.09
CA ALA A 86 0.25 -17.68 7.43
C ALA A 86 1.53 -17.78 6.59
N GLU A 87 1.46 -17.49 5.29
CA GLU A 87 2.62 -17.48 4.40
C GLU A 87 3.62 -16.37 4.79
N LEU A 88 3.12 -15.18 5.10
CA LEU A 88 3.99 -14.07 5.57
C LEU A 88 4.70 -14.44 6.88
N ARG A 89 3.98 -15.06 7.83
CA ARG A 89 4.59 -15.52 9.09
C ARG A 89 5.60 -16.63 8.90
N ALA A 90 5.37 -17.56 7.98
CA ALA A 90 6.33 -18.58 7.63
C ALA A 90 7.61 -17.97 7.07
N SER A 91 7.49 -17.06 6.10
CA SER A 91 8.63 -16.32 5.55
C SER A 91 9.39 -15.54 6.62
N GLN A 92 8.68 -14.90 7.55
CA GLN A 92 9.31 -14.18 8.67
C GLN A 92 10.00 -15.11 9.69
N ALA A 93 9.53 -16.33 9.84
CA ALA A 93 10.19 -17.31 10.71
C ALA A 93 11.47 -17.87 10.11
N GLU A 94 11.55 -17.95 8.78
CA GLU A 94 12.73 -18.38 8.03
C GLU A 94 13.78 -17.25 7.92
N ASN A 95 13.34 -16.02 7.71
CA ASN A 95 14.20 -14.84 7.50
C ASN A 95 13.72 -13.67 8.38
N GLU A 96 14.11 -13.67 9.65
CA GLU A 96 13.71 -12.65 10.62
C GLU A 96 14.41 -11.30 10.38
N PRO A 97 13.72 -10.17 10.66
CA PRO A 97 12.34 -10.06 11.15
C PRO A 97 11.30 -9.90 10.04
N PHE A 98 11.69 -9.62 8.79
CA PHE A 98 10.78 -9.17 7.75
C PHE A 98 10.39 -10.26 6.74
N GLY A 99 11.08 -11.40 6.70
CA GLY A 99 10.89 -12.39 5.63
C GLY A 99 11.49 -11.94 4.29
N ASP A 100 11.09 -12.62 3.22
CA ASP A 100 11.61 -12.40 1.85
C ASP A 100 10.74 -11.46 1.01
N TYR A 101 9.85 -10.70 1.63
CA TYR A 101 8.93 -9.82 0.89
C TYR A 101 9.31 -8.33 0.88
N LEU A 102 10.47 -7.97 1.44
CA LEU A 102 10.99 -6.61 1.31
C LEU A 102 11.37 -6.30 -0.14
N CYS A 103 10.97 -5.12 -0.60
CA CYS A 103 11.34 -4.60 -1.91
C CYS A 103 12.47 -3.57 -1.84
N VAL A 104 12.89 -3.18 -0.65
CA VAL A 104 13.96 -2.20 -0.38
C VAL A 104 14.92 -2.77 0.66
N PRO A 105 16.19 -2.32 0.71
CA PRO A 105 17.10 -2.70 1.77
C PRO A 105 16.62 -2.18 3.14
N GLU A 106 16.98 -2.85 4.22
CA GLU A 106 16.58 -2.47 5.59
C GLU A 106 16.97 -1.03 5.96
N THR A 107 18.02 -0.50 5.37
CA THR A 107 18.47 0.89 5.56
C THR A 107 17.49 1.94 5.05
N GLU A 108 16.54 1.56 4.22
CA GLU A 108 15.48 2.43 3.68
C GLU A 108 14.15 2.29 4.45
N ILE A 109 14.10 1.40 5.44
CA ILE A 109 12.92 1.27 6.31
C ILE A 109 12.79 2.53 7.16
N HIS A 110 11.64 3.16 7.11
CA HIS A 110 11.32 4.36 7.87
C HIS A 110 10.50 4.06 9.12
N HIS A 111 9.50 3.17 8.99
CA HIS A 111 8.64 2.73 10.10
C HIS A 111 8.51 1.21 10.12
N ILE A 112 8.28 0.69 11.31
CA ILE A 112 7.97 -0.72 11.53
C ILE A 112 6.62 -0.79 12.23
N HIS A 113 5.71 -1.56 11.64
CA HIS A 113 4.40 -1.83 12.22
C HIS A 113 4.19 -3.32 12.41
N GLY A 114 3.24 -3.67 13.27
CA GLY A 114 2.89 -5.05 13.52
C GLY A 114 1.39 -5.22 13.69
N THR A 115 0.93 -6.45 13.54
CA THR A 115 -0.43 -6.80 13.93
C THR A 115 -0.54 -6.87 15.46
N SER A 116 -1.76 -6.79 16.00
CA SER A 116 -2.03 -6.83 17.46
C SER A 116 -1.51 -8.07 18.18
N GLY A 117 -1.10 -9.13 17.46
CA GLY A 117 -0.47 -10.31 18.04
C GLY A 117 -1.36 -11.15 18.95
N THR A 118 -2.69 -11.05 18.85
CA THR A 118 -3.65 -11.76 19.73
C THR A 118 -3.45 -13.27 19.78
N THR A 119 -2.75 -13.85 18.81
CA THR A 119 -2.48 -15.29 18.70
C THR A 119 -0.99 -15.63 18.86
N GLY A 120 -0.20 -14.76 19.48
CA GLY A 120 1.24 -14.94 19.67
C GLY A 120 2.09 -13.83 19.03
N ARG A 121 3.20 -14.19 18.36
CA ARG A 121 4.14 -13.24 17.78
C ARG A 121 3.45 -12.35 16.71
N PRO A 122 3.58 -11.02 16.77
CA PRO A 122 3.03 -10.13 15.74
C PRO A 122 3.61 -10.43 14.36
N THR A 123 2.80 -10.28 13.31
CA THR A 123 3.32 -10.18 11.95
C THR A 123 3.84 -8.76 11.75
N VAL A 124 5.09 -8.62 11.35
CA VAL A 124 5.78 -7.33 11.22
C VAL A 124 5.68 -6.82 9.79
N PHE A 125 5.50 -5.52 9.63
CA PHE A 125 5.49 -4.83 8.34
C PHE A 125 6.50 -3.70 8.36
N ALA A 126 7.38 -3.67 7.38
CA ALA A 126 8.28 -2.58 7.13
C ALA A 126 7.64 -1.59 6.15
N ILE A 127 7.77 -0.31 6.44
CA ILE A 127 7.30 0.79 5.60
C ILE A 127 8.52 1.59 5.20
N GLY A 128 8.76 1.67 3.91
CA GLY A 128 9.85 2.45 3.34
C GLY A 128 9.60 3.96 3.45
N ARG A 129 10.66 4.72 3.24
CA ARG A 129 10.60 6.19 3.27
C ARG A 129 9.57 6.74 2.28
N ASP A 130 9.49 6.16 1.09
CA ASP A 130 8.59 6.63 0.04
C ASP A 130 7.14 6.14 0.22
N ASP A 131 6.92 5.11 1.04
CA ASP A 131 5.58 4.59 1.35
C ASP A 131 4.83 5.51 2.32
N TRP A 132 5.55 6.13 3.26
CA TRP A 132 4.93 6.93 4.31
C TRP A 132 4.10 8.12 3.79
N PRO A 133 4.61 8.92 2.84
CA PRO A 133 3.82 9.97 2.22
C PRO A 133 2.55 9.48 1.53
N VAL A 134 2.60 8.30 0.91
CA VAL A 134 1.42 7.69 0.26
C VAL A 134 0.36 7.28 1.29
N ILE A 135 0.80 6.73 2.41
CA ILE A 135 -0.10 6.40 3.53
C ILE A 135 -0.75 7.67 4.08
N ALA A 136 0.04 8.73 4.30
CA ALA A 136 -0.44 10.01 4.78
C ALA A 136 -1.46 10.66 3.82
N ASP A 137 -1.22 10.58 2.49
CA ASP A 137 -2.16 11.07 1.48
C ASP A 137 -3.48 10.30 1.48
N ASN A 138 -3.41 8.98 1.61
CA ASN A 138 -4.61 8.16 1.74
C ASN A 138 -5.40 8.51 3.01
N GLN A 139 -4.71 8.74 4.13
CA GLN A 139 -5.33 9.14 5.38
C GLN A 139 -5.95 10.55 5.29
N ALA A 140 -5.26 11.50 4.66
CA ALA A 140 -5.80 12.83 4.40
C ALA A 140 -7.11 12.77 3.60
N ARG A 141 -7.18 11.90 2.59
CA ARG A 141 -8.39 11.65 1.82
C ARG A 141 -9.54 11.12 2.68
N VAL A 142 -9.25 10.17 3.58
CA VAL A 142 -10.25 9.63 4.52
C VAL A 142 -10.76 10.73 5.44
N MET A 143 -9.87 11.50 6.06
CA MET A 143 -10.22 12.61 6.94
C MET A 143 -11.04 13.68 6.21
N TRP A 144 -10.64 14.02 4.97
CA TRP A 144 -11.40 14.96 4.14
C TRP A 144 -12.82 14.49 3.86
N GLY A 145 -12.98 13.19 3.54
CA GLY A 145 -14.29 12.54 3.33
C GLY A 145 -15.16 12.52 4.60
N MET A 146 -14.54 12.49 5.78
CA MET A 146 -15.22 12.62 7.08
C MET A 146 -15.59 14.07 7.41
N GLY A 147 -15.16 15.04 6.62
CA GLY A 147 -15.48 16.45 6.80
C GLY A 147 -14.41 17.30 7.47
N LEU A 148 -13.26 16.71 7.85
CA LEU A 148 -12.17 17.49 8.43
C LEU A 148 -11.59 18.46 7.40
N ARG A 149 -11.23 19.65 7.89
CA ARG A 149 -10.65 20.73 7.10
C ARG A 149 -9.44 21.36 7.82
N PRO A 150 -8.57 22.06 7.10
CA PRO A 150 -7.47 22.81 7.73
C PRO A 150 -7.99 23.74 8.83
N GLY A 151 -7.36 23.68 10.00
CA GLY A 151 -7.76 24.44 11.18
C GLY A 151 -8.65 23.68 12.16
N ASP A 152 -9.21 22.53 11.77
CA ASP A 152 -9.94 21.69 12.72
C ASP A 152 -9.01 21.07 13.77
N ILE A 153 -9.53 20.87 14.96
CA ILE A 153 -8.83 20.24 16.07
C ILE A 153 -9.28 18.78 16.15
N VAL A 154 -8.30 17.85 16.02
CA VAL A 154 -8.55 16.41 16.11
C VAL A 154 -8.03 15.89 17.44
N PHE A 155 -8.89 15.20 18.19
CA PHE A 155 -8.50 14.45 19.38
C PHE A 155 -8.37 12.97 19.04
N ILE A 156 -7.17 12.40 19.24
CA ILE A 156 -6.88 10.98 19.01
C ILE A 156 -6.88 10.27 20.37
N GLY A 157 -7.96 9.53 20.65
CA GLY A 157 -8.12 8.74 21.86
C GLY A 157 -7.63 7.28 21.70
N SER A 158 -6.43 7.09 21.20
CA SER A 158 -5.84 5.76 20.96
C SER A 158 -4.46 5.64 21.59
N VAL A 159 -4.03 4.39 21.82
CA VAL A 159 -2.66 4.11 22.27
C VAL A 159 -1.74 4.04 21.06
N PHE A 160 -0.60 4.72 21.13
CA PHE A 160 0.45 4.57 20.12
C PHE A 160 1.25 3.30 20.41
N SER A 161 1.31 2.40 19.43
CA SER A 161 2.01 1.12 19.51
C SER A 161 2.51 0.69 18.13
N LEU A 162 3.03 -0.54 18.01
CA LEU A 162 3.39 -1.13 16.70
C LEU A 162 2.18 -1.34 15.79
N TYR A 163 0.96 -1.30 16.31
CA TYR A 163 -0.25 -1.47 15.52
C TYR A 163 -0.47 -0.28 14.58
N MET A 164 -0.56 -0.55 13.28
CA MET A 164 -0.68 0.51 12.27
C MET A 164 -1.91 1.41 12.49
N GLY A 165 -3.03 0.85 12.91
CA GLY A 165 -4.25 1.62 13.20
C GLY A 165 -4.13 2.65 14.33
N SER A 166 -2.98 2.67 15.05
CA SER A 166 -2.68 3.69 16.06
C SER A 166 -2.03 4.95 15.47
N TRP A 167 -1.62 4.91 14.20
CA TRP A 167 -0.83 5.96 13.54
C TRP A 167 -1.56 6.60 12.35
N GLY A 168 -2.69 6.01 11.93
CA GLY A 168 -3.50 6.45 10.79
C GLY A 168 -4.68 7.32 11.16
#